data_18bf53fbc4e8dbf62c6e187f2930f20b
#
_entry.id   18bf53fbc4e8dbf62c6e187f2930f20b
#
_cell.length_a   1.000
_cell.length_b   1.000
_cell.length_c   1.000
_cell.angle_alpha   90.00
_cell.angle_beta   90.00
_cell.angle_gamma   90.00
#
_symmetry.space_group_name_H-M   'P 1'
#
loop_
_entity.id
_entity.type
_entity.pdbx_description
1 polymer ?
#
loop_
_entity_poly.entity_id
_entity_poly.type
_entity_poly.pdbx_seq_one_letter_code
_entity_poly.pdbx_strand_id
1 'polypeptide(L)'
;AMLMADIALGCKVSPVHIKESLSTLVKPYGRLQQLRVGDIDFIDDAYNANPTSMLSALQALSELPCAGRRIAVLGSMLDLGSQQQELHAKVGRSLDEFAIDTVLCVGDLASVIADAAPQHVRVVRVSDCSAASIFLSSYCGADDLVLLKASRADKLERVLVSFEEILSTTVK
;
A
#
# COMPACT_ATOMS: atom_id res chain seq x y z
N ALA A 1 -12.37 -11.41 -3.50
CA ALA A 1 -12.57 -12.43 -4.54
C ALA A 1 -13.10 -13.74 -3.94
N MET A 2 -12.46 -14.33 -2.91
CA MET A 2 -12.90 -15.60 -2.29
C MET A 2 -14.37 -15.56 -1.84
N LEU A 3 -14.77 -14.61 -1.01
CA LEU A 3 -16.14 -14.49 -0.53
C LEU A 3 -17.18 -14.43 -1.68
N MET A 4 -16.86 -13.71 -2.75
CA MET A 4 -17.74 -13.61 -3.93
C MET A 4 -17.84 -14.95 -4.67
N ALA A 5 -16.74 -15.70 -4.75
CA ALA A 5 -16.74 -17.03 -5.34
C ALA A 5 -17.57 -18.01 -4.50
N ASP A 6 -17.45 -17.98 -3.17
CA ASP A 6 -18.22 -18.82 -2.25
C ASP A 6 -19.73 -18.54 -2.36
N ILE A 7 -20.12 -17.27 -2.40
CA ILE A 7 -21.53 -16.86 -2.59
C ILE A 7 -22.03 -17.35 -3.95
N ALA A 8 -21.27 -17.17 -5.02
CA ALA A 8 -21.67 -17.59 -6.36
C ALA A 8 -21.80 -19.12 -6.48
N LEU A 9 -20.92 -19.89 -5.82
CA LEU A 9 -21.03 -21.34 -5.73
C LEU A 9 -22.29 -21.74 -4.94
N GLY A 10 -22.59 -21.07 -3.84
CA GLY A 10 -23.83 -21.26 -3.08
C GLY A 10 -25.08 -20.97 -3.93
N CYS A 11 -25.01 -20.04 -4.87
CA CYS A 11 -26.07 -19.75 -5.85
C CYS A 11 -26.03 -20.67 -7.09
N LYS A 12 -25.26 -21.76 -7.08
CA LYS A 12 -25.11 -22.74 -8.17
C LYS A 12 -24.56 -22.15 -9.48
N VAL A 13 -23.77 -21.07 -9.42
CA VAL A 13 -23.03 -20.54 -10.57
C VAL A 13 -21.87 -21.49 -10.87
N SER A 14 -21.65 -21.82 -12.15
CA SER A 14 -20.57 -22.74 -12.51
C SER A 14 -19.18 -22.17 -12.18
N PRO A 15 -18.21 -22.98 -11.74
CA PRO A 15 -16.84 -22.53 -11.47
C PRO A 15 -16.17 -21.84 -12.68
N VAL A 16 -16.52 -22.26 -13.89
CA VAL A 16 -16.01 -21.65 -15.15
C VAL A 16 -16.49 -20.22 -15.27
N HIS A 17 -17.78 -19.96 -15.13
CA HIS A 17 -18.32 -18.60 -15.18
C HIS A 17 -17.79 -17.71 -14.05
N ILE A 18 -17.57 -18.27 -12.85
CA ILE A 18 -16.96 -17.54 -11.73
C ILE A 18 -15.54 -17.13 -12.13
N LYS A 19 -14.74 -18.04 -12.68
CA LYS A 19 -13.36 -17.76 -13.11
C LYS A 19 -13.33 -16.69 -14.21
N GLU A 20 -14.17 -16.81 -15.23
CA GLU A 20 -14.28 -15.83 -16.31
C GLU A 20 -14.65 -14.45 -15.79
N SER A 21 -15.69 -14.36 -14.95
CA SER A 21 -16.13 -13.09 -14.34
C SER A 21 -15.03 -12.45 -13.47
N LEU A 22 -14.31 -13.26 -12.68
CA LEU A 22 -13.21 -12.76 -11.86
C LEU A 22 -12.01 -12.31 -12.71
N SER A 23 -11.74 -12.96 -13.83
CA SER A 23 -10.64 -12.59 -14.74
C SER A 23 -10.88 -11.27 -15.49
N THR A 24 -12.16 -10.92 -15.72
CA THR A 24 -12.57 -9.67 -16.39
C THR A 24 -12.90 -8.55 -15.41
N LEU A 25 -12.76 -8.78 -14.11
CA LEU A 25 -13.13 -7.82 -13.10
C LEU A 25 -12.17 -6.63 -13.10
N VAL A 26 -12.66 -5.48 -13.49
CA VAL A 26 -11.90 -4.23 -13.39
C VAL A 26 -11.84 -3.83 -11.92
N LYS A 27 -10.63 -3.79 -11.34
CA LYS A 27 -10.46 -3.32 -9.96
C LYS A 27 -10.85 -1.84 -9.88
N PRO A 28 -11.63 -1.44 -8.88
CA PRO A 28 -11.88 -0.03 -8.65
C PRO A 28 -10.57 0.71 -8.38
N TYR A 29 -10.50 1.97 -8.78
CA TYR A 29 -9.36 2.86 -8.55
C TYR A 29 -8.92 2.85 -7.08
N GLY A 30 -7.60 2.81 -6.84
CA GLY A 30 -7.02 2.85 -5.49
C GLY A 30 -7.36 1.62 -4.62
N ARG A 31 -7.65 0.45 -5.21
CA ARG A 31 -7.89 -0.81 -4.49
C ARG A 31 -7.02 -1.94 -5.02
N LEU A 32 -5.82 -2.08 -4.44
CA LEU A 32 -4.79 -3.03 -4.85
C LEU A 32 -4.54 -2.99 -6.38
N GLN A 33 -4.57 -1.80 -6.95
CA GLN A 33 -4.32 -1.59 -8.37
C GLN A 33 -2.82 -1.67 -8.62
N GLN A 34 -2.40 -2.58 -9.47
CA GLN A 34 -1.01 -2.69 -9.89
C GLN A 34 -0.74 -1.71 -11.03
N LEU A 35 0.32 -0.94 -10.89
CA LEU A 35 0.76 0.10 -11.81
C LEU A 35 2.28 -0.02 -11.98
N ARG A 36 2.79 0.37 -13.14
CA ARG A 36 4.22 0.50 -13.37
C ARG A 36 4.55 1.93 -13.74
N VAL A 37 5.49 2.53 -13.01
CA VAL A 37 5.96 3.88 -13.25
C VAL A 37 7.48 3.85 -13.40
N GLY A 38 7.96 4.14 -14.61
CA GLY A 38 9.35 3.85 -14.97
C GLY A 38 9.63 2.36 -14.85
N ASP A 39 10.69 2.00 -14.13
CA ASP A 39 11.08 0.60 -13.89
C ASP A 39 10.62 0.05 -12.52
N ILE A 40 9.72 0.75 -11.83
CA ILE A 40 9.25 0.43 -10.49
C ILE A 40 7.80 -0.02 -10.52
N ASP A 41 7.50 -1.10 -9.82
CA ASP A 41 6.15 -1.62 -9.67
C ASP A 41 5.47 -1.04 -8.43
N PHE A 42 4.25 -0.52 -8.60
CA PHE A 42 3.43 0.05 -7.55
C PHE A 42 2.14 -0.74 -7.34
N ILE A 43 1.69 -0.76 -6.10
CA ILE A 43 0.35 -1.22 -5.70
C ILE A 43 -0.37 -0.02 -5.09
N ASP A 44 -1.32 0.56 -5.83
CA ASP A 44 -2.17 1.62 -5.30
C ASP A 44 -3.37 1.02 -4.55
N ASP A 45 -3.38 1.19 -3.24
CA ASP A 45 -4.48 0.85 -2.32
C ASP A 45 -4.86 2.06 -1.45
N ALA A 46 -4.73 3.26 -2.03
CA ALA A 46 -4.89 4.54 -1.33
C ALA A 46 -6.35 5.04 -1.28
N TYR A 47 -7.34 4.23 -1.66
CA TYR A 47 -8.75 4.65 -1.60
C TYR A 47 -9.25 4.83 -0.17
N ASN A 48 -8.92 3.92 0.73
CA ASN A 48 -9.26 4.00 2.15
C ASN A 48 -8.40 3.07 2.98
N ALA A 49 -8.29 3.37 4.30
CA ALA A 49 -7.54 2.55 5.23
C ALA A 49 -8.29 2.35 6.55
N ASN A 50 -8.23 1.14 7.05
CA ASN A 50 -8.57 0.74 8.42
C ASN A 50 -7.59 -0.35 8.87
N PRO A 51 -7.54 -0.71 10.17
CA PRO A 51 -6.54 -1.65 10.66
C PRO A 51 -6.51 -2.98 9.91
N THR A 52 -7.67 -3.58 9.64
CA THR A 52 -7.77 -4.86 8.94
C THR A 52 -7.26 -4.74 7.50
N SER A 53 -7.67 -3.69 6.77
CA SER A 53 -7.23 -3.49 5.39
C SER A 53 -5.75 -3.11 5.27
N MET A 54 -5.18 -2.43 6.28
CA MET A 54 -3.74 -2.18 6.36
C MET A 54 -2.97 -3.50 6.44
N LEU A 55 -3.32 -4.38 7.39
CA LEU A 55 -2.66 -5.69 7.54
C LEU A 55 -2.81 -6.55 6.29
N SER A 56 -4.01 -6.57 5.69
CA SER A 56 -4.22 -7.31 4.43
C SER A 56 -3.38 -6.79 3.26
N ALA A 57 -3.16 -5.48 3.17
CA ALA A 57 -2.33 -4.89 2.13
C ALA A 57 -0.84 -5.16 2.36
N LEU A 58 -0.37 -5.10 3.62
CA LEU A 58 1.00 -5.46 3.99
C LEU A 58 1.27 -6.94 3.73
N GLN A 59 0.32 -7.82 4.03
CA GLN A 59 0.41 -9.24 3.68
C GLN A 59 0.50 -9.42 2.16
N ALA A 60 -0.36 -8.77 1.39
CA ALA A 60 -0.31 -8.84 -0.07
C ALA A 60 1.04 -8.36 -0.62
N LEU A 61 1.61 -7.28 -0.08
CA LEU A 61 2.95 -6.79 -0.42
C LEU A 61 4.02 -7.86 -0.14
N SER A 62 3.93 -8.54 1.01
CA SER A 62 4.93 -9.55 1.40
C SER A 62 4.86 -10.83 0.56
N GLU A 63 3.68 -11.19 0.04
CA GLU A 63 3.44 -12.42 -0.73
C GLU A 63 3.67 -12.25 -2.24
N LEU A 64 3.59 -11.04 -2.77
CA LEU A 64 3.79 -10.79 -4.19
C LEU A 64 5.26 -11.02 -4.59
N PRO A 65 5.51 -11.55 -5.81
CA PRO A 65 6.86 -11.67 -6.34
C PRO A 65 7.56 -10.31 -6.38
N CYS A 66 8.76 -10.23 -5.83
CA CYS A 66 9.59 -9.03 -5.81
C CYS A 66 11.05 -9.45 -5.81
N ALA A 67 11.83 -9.02 -6.78
CA ALA A 67 13.27 -9.31 -6.85
C ALA A 67 14.10 -8.26 -6.09
N GLY A 68 13.56 -7.03 -5.96
CA GLY A 68 14.14 -5.94 -5.19
C GLY A 68 13.58 -5.85 -3.77
N ARG A 69 13.40 -4.63 -3.30
CA ARG A 69 12.89 -4.31 -1.96
C ARG A 69 11.37 -4.15 -1.97
N ARG A 70 10.75 -4.54 -0.85
CA ARG A 70 9.35 -4.26 -0.55
C ARG A 70 9.25 -3.01 0.29
N ILE A 71 8.59 -1.99 -0.24
CA ILE A 71 8.48 -0.66 0.36
C ILE A 71 7.00 -0.38 0.61
N ALA A 72 6.62 -0.11 1.86
CA ALA A 72 5.27 0.29 2.21
C ALA A 72 5.22 1.80 2.50
N VAL A 73 4.44 2.55 1.72
CA VAL A 73 4.12 3.95 1.97
C VAL A 73 2.77 4.00 2.66
N LEU A 74 2.77 4.36 3.93
CA LEU A 74 1.60 4.30 4.80
C LEU A 74 1.21 5.70 5.27
N GLY A 75 -0.05 6.06 5.04
CA GLY A 75 -0.65 7.25 5.62
C GLY A 75 -1.55 6.93 6.81
N SER A 76 -2.47 7.84 7.13
CA SER A 76 -3.36 7.71 8.27
C SER A 76 -4.50 6.70 8.05
N MET A 77 -5.01 6.20 9.16
CA MET A 77 -6.32 5.56 9.25
C MET A 77 -7.25 6.52 10.01
N LEU A 78 -8.30 6.99 9.36
CA LEU A 78 -9.26 7.94 9.95
C LEU A 78 -10.49 7.22 10.51
N ASP A 79 -11.34 7.97 11.21
CA ASP A 79 -12.61 7.52 11.77
C ASP A 79 -12.49 6.39 12.81
N LEU A 80 -11.35 6.32 13.52
CA LEU A 80 -11.07 5.31 14.55
C LEU A 80 -11.41 5.77 15.98
N GLY A 81 -11.91 7.00 16.15
CA GLY A 81 -12.27 7.56 17.44
C GLY A 81 -11.11 7.58 18.45
N SER A 82 -11.39 7.28 19.71
CA SER A 82 -10.38 7.28 20.78
C SER A 82 -9.31 6.19 20.64
N GLN A 83 -9.51 5.20 19.80
CA GLN A 83 -8.56 4.10 19.59
C GLN A 83 -7.54 4.41 18.49
N GLN A 84 -7.58 5.60 17.88
CA GLN A 84 -6.78 5.96 16.71
C GLN A 84 -5.29 5.69 16.90
N GLN A 85 -4.70 6.16 18.00
CA GLN A 85 -3.27 5.95 18.27
C GLN A 85 -2.91 4.48 18.47
N GLU A 86 -3.70 3.76 19.28
CA GLU A 86 -3.44 2.34 19.56
C GLU A 86 -3.56 1.47 18.29
N LEU A 87 -4.51 1.76 17.43
CA LEU A 87 -4.69 1.02 16.18
C LEU A 87 -3.58 1.32 15.15
N HIS A 88 -3.03 2.53 15.11
CA HIS A 88 -1.83 2.83 14.34
C HIS A 88 -0.60 2.10 14.91
N ALA A 89 -0.41 2.16 16.23
CA ALA A 89 0.68 1.44 16.89
C ALA A 89 0.58 -0.08 16.66
N LYS A 90 -0.64 -0.64 16.66
CA LYS A 90 -0.86 -2.05 16.34
C LYS A 90 -0.36 -2.41 14.94
N VAL A 91 -0.66 -1.60 13.93
CA VAL A 91 -0.12 -1.80 12.57
C VAL A 91 1.41 -1.74 12.59
N GLY A 92 2.00 -0.79 13.31
CA GLY A 92 3.45 -0.69 13.45
C GLY A 92 4.07 -1.97 14.02
N ARG A 93 3.54 -2.49 15.12
CA ARG A 93 4.02 -3.75 15.74
C ARG A 93 3.87 -4.95 14.81
N SER A 94 2.80 -5.00 14.01
CA SER A 94 2.55 -6.11 13.09
C SER A 94 3.51 -6.15 11.90
N LEU A 95 4.33 -5.13 11.67
CA LEU A 95 5.35 -5.14 10.61
C LEU A 95 6.36 -6.28 10.78
N ASP A 96 6.52 -6.80 11.99
CA ASP A 96 7.35 -7.98 12.29
C ASP A 96 6.87 -9.27 11.60
N GLU A 97 5.59 -9.32 11.23
CA GLU A 97 4.97 -10.49 10.61
C GLU A 97 5.14 -10.53 9.08
N PHE A 98 5.66 -9.43 8.49
CA PHE A 98 5.70 -9.24 7.05
C PHE A 98 7.13 -9.03 6.54
N ALA A 99 7.44 -9.60 5.37
CA ALA A 99 8.72 -9.39 4.70
C ALA A 99 8.73 -8.01 4.01
N ILE A 100 8.91 -6.93 4.79
CA ILE A 100 8.93 -5.54 4.32
C ILE A 100 10.26 -4.91 4.71
N ASP A 101 10.98 -4.37 3.73
CA ASP A 101 12.32 -3.81 3.93
C ASP A 101 12.27 -2.36 4.44
N THR A 102 11.30 -1.57 3.96
CA THR A 102 11.20 -0.15 4.29
C THR A 102 9.74 0.27 4.44
N VAL A 103 9.47 1.02 5.50
CA VAL A 103 8.18 1.68 5.71
C VAL A 103 8.37 3.18 5.68
N LEU A 104 7.66 3.85 4.78
CA LEU A 104 7.59 5.30 4.66
C LEU A 104 6.28 5.77 5.27
N CYS A 105 6.34 6.44 6.42
CA CYS A 105 5.18 6.98 7.11
C CYS A 105 4.94 8.43 6.70
N VAL A 106 3.76 8.72 6.16
CA VAL A 106 3.39 10.04 5.62
C VAL A 106 2.42 10.74 6.57
N GLY A 107 2.85 11.87 7.10
CA GLY A 107 2.07 12.70 8.03
C GLY A 107 2.12 12.25 9.50
N ASP A 108 1.53 13.08 10.37
CA ASP A 108 1.70 12.95 11.82
C ASP A 108 1.10 11.65 12.39
N LEU A 109 -0.09 11.27 11.96
CA LEU A 109 -0.75 10.05 12.45
C LEU A 109 0.00 8.78 12.03
N ALA A 110 0.55 8.75 10.84
CA ALA A 110 1.38 7.63 10.39
C ALA A 110 2.69 7.51 11.18
N SER A 111 3.15 8.59 11.81
CA SER A 111 4.33 8.55 12.70
C SER A 111 4.15 7.61 13.88
N VAL A 112 2.92 7.37 14.34
CA VAL A 112 2.63 6.37 15.40
C VAL A 112 2.94 4.95 14.93
N ILE A 113 2.72 4.64 13.64
CA ILE A 113 3.14 3.36 13.03
C ILE A 113 4.67 3.24 13.12
N ALA A 114 5.36 4.33 12.77
CA ALA A 114 6.81 4.42 12.80
C ALA A 114 7.41 4.23 14.21
N ASP A 115 6.76 4.79 15.24
CA ASP A 115 7.22 4.67 16.63
C ASP A 115 7.09 3.25 17.18
N ALA A 116 6.13 2.49 16.67
CA ALA A 116 5.83 1.12 17.08
C ALA A 116 6.48 0.05 16.20
N ALA A 117 7.17 0.44 15.13
CA ALA A 117 7.79 -0.48 14.19
C ALA A 117 8.98 -1.24 14.83
N PRO A 118 9.22 -2.51 14.44
CA PRO A 118 10.38 -3.27 14.88
C PRO A 118 11.70 -2.63 14.43
N GLN A 119 12.76 -2.77 15.23
CA GLN A 119 14.06 -2.13 14.96
C GLN A 119 14.73 -2.58 13.65
N HIS A 120 14.43 -3.77 13.16
CA HIS A 120 15.01 -4.30 11.93
C HIS A 120 14.34 -3.73 10.66
N VAL A 121 13.13 -3.17 10.78
CA VAL A 121 12.43 -2.52 9.67
C VAL A 121 12.97 -1.09 9.51
N ARG A 122 13.44 -0.77 8.31
CA ARG A 122 13.83 0.62 8.02
C ARG A 122 12.59 1.51 7.99
N VAL A 123 12.55 2.50 8.88
CA VAL A 123 11.43 3.44 8.95
C VAL A 123 11.89 4.84 8.55
N VAL A 124 11.13 5.49 7.68
CA VAL A 124 11.32 6.87 7.24
C VAL A 124 10.03 7.65 7.49
N ARG A 125 10.15 8.84 8.06
CA ARG A 125 9.01 9.75 8.27
C ARG A 125 9.11 10.92 7.33
N VAL A 126 7.99 11.25 6.69
CA VAL A 126 7.88 12.40 5.79
C VAL A 126 6.60 13.17 6.06
N SER A 127 6.63 14.47 5.78
CA SER A 127 5.50 15.36 6.08
C SER A 127 4.28 15.13 5.19
N ASP A 128 4.50 14.81 3.92
CA ASP A 128 3.46 14.82 2.91
C ASP A 128 3.80 13.96 1.68
N CYS A 129 2.88 13.91 0.72
CA CYS A 129 3.04 13.15 -0.52
C CYS A 129 4.22 13.62 -1.38
N SER A 130 4.52 14.92 -1.39
CA SER A 130 5.63 15.46 -2.17
C SER A 130 6.98 14.99 -1.61
N ALA A 131 7.15 15.07 -0.28
CA ALA A 131 8.34 14.56 0.39
C ALA A 131 8.49 13.04 0.20
N ALA A 132 7.37 12.29 0.20
CA ALA A 132 7.37 10.86 -0.10
C ALA A 132 7.87 10.57 -1.52
N SER A 133 7.38 11.32 -2.51
CA SER A 133 7.79 11.16 -3.92
C SER A 133 9.27 11.46 -4.14
N ILE A 134 9.77 12.53 -3.52
CA ILE A 134 11.20 12.90 -3.57
C ILE A 134 12.06 11.80 -2.94
N PHE A 135 11.65 11.28 -1.78
CA PHE A 135 12.35 10.15 -1.16
C PHE A 135 12.37 8.93 -2.07
N LEU A 136 11.22 8.51 -2.59
CA LEU A 136 11.11 7.34 -3.44
C LEU A 136 11.93 7.48 -4.73
N SER A 137 11.96 8.67 -5.35
CA SER A 137 12.71 8.91 -6.59
C SER A 137 14.22 8.75 -6.45
N SER A 138 14.75 8.98 -5.25
CA SER A 138 16.16 8.79 -4.94
C SER A 138 16.47 7.42 -4.33
N TYR A 139 15.47 6.74 -3.80
CA TYR A 139 15.63 5.50 -3.04
C TYR A 139 15.29 4.26 -3.85
N CYS A 140 14.21 4.28 -4.64
CA CYS A 140 13.77 3.11 -5.39
C CYS A 140 14.70 2.79 -6.55
N GLY A 141 14.91 1.50 -6.75
CA GLY A 141 15.59 0.93 -7.92
C GLY A 141 14.67 0.05 -8.74
N ALA A 142 15.14 -0.39 -9.91
CA ALA A 142 14.46 -1.42 -10.69
C ALA A 142 14.18 -2.64 -9.80
N ASP A 143 13.07 -3.33 -10.08
CA ASP A 143 12.61 -4.52 -9.35
C ASP A 143 12.07 -4.27 -7.93
N ASP A 144 12.10 -3.03 -7.41
CA ASP A 144 11.43 -2.69 -6.15
C ASP A 144 9.90 -2.71 -6.34
N LEU A 145 9.19 -3.10 -5.28
CA LEU A 145 7.73 -3.12 -5.21
C LEU A 145 7.24 -2.17 -4.11
N VAL A 146 6.44 -1.18 -4.49
CA VAL A 146 5.96 -0.11 -3.61
C VAL A 146 4.46 -0.21 -3.39
N LEU A 147 4.02 -0.35 -2.15
CA LEU A 147 2.60 -0.24 -1.75
C LEU A 147 2.30 1.18 -1.30
N LEU A 148 1.19 1.76 -1.77
CA LEU A 148 0.61 3.00 -1.25
C LEU A 148 -0.70 2.68 -0.53
N LYS A 149 -0.82 3.03 0.78
CA LYS A 149 -2.05 2.80 1.54
C LYS A 149 -2.31 3.86 2.58
N ALA A 150 -3.49 4.48 2.49
CA ALA A 150 -3.94 5.51 3.40
C ALA A 150 -5.46 5.68 3.38
N SER A 151 -6.01 6.45 4.32
CA SER A 151 -7.36 6.99 4.23
C SER A 151 -7.49 7.99 3.09
N ARG A 152 -8.69 8.11 2.53
CA ARG A 152 -8.99 8.96 1.36
C ARG A 152 -8.56 10.42 1.53
N ALA A 153 -8.61 10.95 2.74
CA ALA A 153 -8.25 12.34 3.02
C ALA A 153 -6.75 12.64 2.79
N ASP A 154 -5.87 11.65 2.92
CA ASP A 154 -4.43 11.84 2.71
C ASP A 154 -4.08 11.99 1.22
N LYS A 155 -4.98 11.55 0.33
CA LYS A 155 -4.79 11.61 -1.13
C LYS A 155 -3.43 11.02 -1.55
N LEU A 156 -3.09 9.87 -0.98
CA LEU A 156 -1.74 9.28 -1.12
C LEU A 156 -1.43 8.88 -2.57
N GLU A 157 -2.43 8.73 -3.43
CA GLU A 157 -2.26 8.56 -4.88
C GLU A 157 -1.48 9.71 -5.55
N ARG A 158 -1.40 10.88 -4.90
CA ARG A 158 -0.59 12.01 -5.38
C ARG A 158 0.92 11.71 -5.37
N VAL A 159 1.33 10.74 -4.58
CA VAL A 159 2.72 10.25 -4.59
C VAL A 159 3.09 9.76 -5.98
N LEU A 160 2.20 9.00 -6.65
CA LEU A 160 2.44 8.51 -8.02
C LEU A 160 2.57 9.65 -9.03
N VAL A 161 1.66 10.62 -8.97
CA VAL A 161 1.66 11.77 -9.88
C VAL A 161 2.97 12.56 -9.76
N SER A 162 3.35 12.92 -8.53
CA SER A 162 4.59 13.66 -8.28
C SER A 162 5.84 12.84 -8.61
N PHE A 163 5.79 11.53 -8.41
CA PHE A 163 6.89 10.63 -8.76
C PHE A 163 7.11 10.58 -10.28
N GLU A 164 6.05 10.47 -11.09
CA GLU A 164 6.11 10.54 -12.56
C GLU A 164 6.68 11.86 -13.06
N GLU A 165 6.27 12.99 -12.44
CA GLU A 165 6.78 14.32 -12.77
C GLU A 165 8.28 14.42 -12.52
N ILE A 166 8.77 13.91 -11.38
CA ILE A 166 10.20 13.91 -11.02
C ILE A 166 11.00 13.10 -12.04
N LEU A 167 10.56 11.88 -12.38
CA LEU A 167 11.24 11.05 -13.37
C LEU A 167 11.30 11.71 -14.73
N SER A 168 10.20 12.34 -15.19
CA SER A 168 10.13 13.04 -16.47
C SER A 168 11.09 14.24 -16.55
N THR A 169 11.42 14.84 -15.41
CA THR A 169 12.34 15.99 -15.34
C THR A 169 13.81 15.56 -15.27
N THR A 170 14.08 14.37 -14.73
CA THR A 170 15.46 13.86 -14.53
C THR A 170 16.06 13.24 -15.79
N VAL A 171 15.24 12.88 -16.79
CA VAL A 171 15.64 12.22 -18.06
C VAL A 171 16.05 13.25 -19.14
N LYS A 172 16.07 14.53 -18.85
CA LYS A 172 16.59 15.58 -19.75
C LYS A 172 18.03 15.92 -19.42
#